data_8cdb712e557a9260e1e2504c3abcd327
#
_entry.id   8cdb712e557a9260e1e2504c3abcd327
#
_cell.length_a   1.000
_cell.length_b   1.000
_cell.length_c   1.000
_cell.angle_alpha   90.00
_cell.angle_beta   90.00
_cell.angle_gamma   90.00
#
_symmetry.space_group_name_H-M   'P 1'
#
loop_
_entity.id
_entity.type
_entity.pdbx_description
1 polymer ?
#
loop_
_entity_poly.entity_id
_entity_poly.type
_entity_poly.pdbx_seq_one_letter_code
_entity_poly.pdbx_strand_id
1 'polypeptide(L)'
;SSDLYHLINNYSDFADYVTDTYGGPNTLKFALRSFNDNDLEKQWILFIAFKVYGASGADYLSEVIRKSDTLDEFRSNLYMLLLEKDYKSKNFAGLYQERKDELEAVYKDIVIVSEYCKRVVEKGAAALYYLTDASTQEQDQIVKTIAKYADDFDRKRLLQILQWVYPKLAFYLQQYDYKNSLLNSYFNEYKFCKITNRISGNLRSMVKDQATKRDYNQLPPRATFVDQLEIDKHCAAYFVDALGVEYLGYLQALCYINNLQMKADIGRCNLPSVTEFNKDFFDSFREKNVIVTDVKELDDMMHEGVVDNDYQHLKEPIHISSQLQVLDKLVAKA
;
A
#
# COMPACT_ATOMS: atom_id res chain seq x y z
N SER A 1 -5.71 -35.53 -16.71
CA SER A 1 -6.29 -34.43 -15.97
C SER A 1 -7.79 -34.29 -16.25
N SER A 2 -8.54 -33.77 -15.31
CA SER A 2 -10.00 -33.77 -15.37
C SER A 2 -10.57 -32.76 -16.37
N ASP A 3 -9.93 -31.61 -16.54
CA ASP A 3 -10.49 -30.51 -17.33
C ASP A 3 -10.28 -30.69 -18.84
N LEU A 4 -9.10 -31.15 -19.25
CA LEU A 4 -8.86 -31.49 -20.65
C LEU A 4 -9.73 -32.69 -21.09
N TYR A 5 -9.89 -33.69 -20.20
CA TYR A 5 -10.79 -34.83 -20.44
C TYR A 5 -12.25 -34.37 -20.58
N HIS A 6 -12.69 -33.44 -19.71
CA HIS A 6 -14.01 -32.85 -19.76
C HIS A 6 -14.24 -32.08 -21.07
N LEU A 7 -13.27 -31.25 -21.48
CA LEU A 7 -13.31 -30.51 -22.75
C LEU A 7 -13.47 -31.45 -23.95
N ILE A 8 -12.64 -32.49 -24.04
CA ILE A 8 -12.63 -33.41 -25.16
C ILE A 8 -13.94 -34.23 -25.26
N ASN A 9 -14.54 -34.60 -24.13
CA ASN A 9 -15.68 -35.54 -24.12
C ASN A 9 -17.06 -34.86 -24.07
N ASN A 10 -17.16 -33.59 -23.66
CA ASN A 10 -18.46 -32.96 -23.46
C ASN A 10 -18.75 -31.80 -24.41
N TYR A 11 -17.79 -31.37 -25.22
CA TYR A 11 -17.95 -30.24 -26.14
C TYR A 11 -17.64 -30.65 -27.57
N SER A 12 -18.49 -30.23 -28.53
CA SER A 12 -18.32 -30.50 -29.95
C SER A 12 -17.18 -29.70 -30.58
N ASP A 13 -16.96 -28.49 -30.05
CA ASP A 13 -15.85 -27.65 -30.44
C ASP A 13 -15.38 -26.76 -29.26
N PHE A 14 -14.23 -26.08 -29.44
CA PHE A 14 -13.61 -25.25 -28.42
C PHE A 14 -14.40 -23.95 -28.16
N ALA A 15 -15.15 -23.45 -29.15
CA ALA A 15 -15.98 -22.25 -28.99
C ALA A 15 -17.14 -22.48 -28.02
N ASP A 16 -17.77 -23.68 -28.10
CA ASP A 16 -18.83 -24.09 -27.18
C ASP A 16 -18.29 -24.17 -25.74
N TYR A 17 -17.11 -24.78 -25.56
CA TYR A 17 -16.45 -24.82 -24.25
C TYR A 17 -16.16 -23.41 -23.68
N VAL A 18 -15.59 -22.53 -24.50
CA VAL A 18 -15.27 -21.14 -24.08
C VAL A 18 -16.55 -20.37 -23.74
N THR A 19 -17.63 -20.62 -24.45
CA THR A 19 -18.92 -19.97 -24.20
C THR A 19 -19.51 -20.43 -22.87
N ASP A 20 -19.51 -21.72 -22.63
CA ASP A 20 -20.09 -22.33 -21.42
C ASP A 20 -19.24 -21.99 -20.16
N THR A 21 -17.92 -22.10 -20.29
CA THR A 21 -17.00 -21.95 -19.15
C THR A 21 -16.71 -20.50 -18.81
N TYR A 22 -16.55 -19.62 -19.81
CA TYR A 22 -16.08 -18.24 -19.66
C TYR A 22 -17.09 -17.17 -20.12
N GLY A 23 -18.31 -17.57 -20.52
CA GLY A 23 -19.36 -16.67 -21.02
C GLY A 23 -19.14 -16.21 -22.46
N GLY A 24 -18.15 -16.78 -23.17
CA GLY A 24 -17.87 -16.53 -24.57
C GLY A 24 -16.72 -15.56 -24.84
N PRO A 25 -16.38 -15.36 -26.12
CA PRO A 25 -15.21 -14.56 -26.53
C PRO A 25 -15.24 -13.11 -26.03
N ASN A 26 -16.40 -12.47 -25.95
CA ASN A 26 -16.56 -11.07 -25.56
C ASN A 26 -16.35 -10.83 -24.06
N THR A 27 -16.52 -11.85 -23.23
CA THR A 27 -16.35 -11.79 -21.77
C THR A 27 -15.07 -12.47 -21.31
N LEU A 28 -14.33 -13.07 -22.22
CA LEU A 28 -13.15 -13.89 -21.93
C LEU A 28 -12.09 -13.14 -21.10
N LYS A 29 -11.92 -11.83 -21.29
CA LYS A 29 -11.00 -11.02 -20.48
C LYS A 29 -11.29 -11.08 -18.98
N PHE A 30 -12.56 -11.22 -18.57
CA PHE A 30 -12.93 -11.35 -17.16
C PHE A 30 -12.51 -12.68 -16.56
N ALA A 31 -12.25 -13.70 -17.40
CA ALA A 31 -11.74 -14.98 -16.98
C ALA A 31 -10.26 -14.94 -16.54
N LEU A 32 -9.56 -13.81 -16.72
CA LEU A 32 -8.20 -13.63 -16.21
C LEU A 32 -8.11 -13.86 -14.69
N ARG A 33 -9.19 -13.62 -13.95
CA ARG A 33 -9.29 -13.95 -12.53
C ARG A 33 -9.09 -15.44 -12.23
N SER A 34 -9.41 -16.32 -13.17
CA SER A 34 -9.21 -17.76 -13.05
C SER A 34 -7.73 -18.17 -13.12
N PHE A 35 -6.85 -17.26 -13.54
CA PHE A 35 -5.40 -17.46 -13.44
C PHE A 35 -4.87 -17.56 -12.01
N ASN A 36 -5.69 -17.23 -11.02
CA ASN A 36 -5.37 -17.45 -9.60
C ASN A 36 -5.51 -18.91 -9.16
N ASP A 37 -6.06 -19.77 -9.99
CA ASP A 37 -6.15 -21.20 -9.74
C ASP A 37 -4.75 -21.84 -9.91
N ASN A 38 -4.32 -22.64 -8.92
CA ASN A 38 -3.04 -23.36 -8.99
C ASN A 38 -3.07 -24.53 -10.00
N ASP A 39 -4.16 -24.68 -10.74
CA ASP A 39 -4.31 -25.69 -11.78
C ASP A 39 -3.68 -25.22 -13.09
N LEU A 40 -2.48 -25.71 -13.38
CA LEU A 40 -1.72 -25.40 -14.58
C LEU A 40 -2.49 -25.74 -15.87
N GLU A 41 -3.33 -26.76 -15.83
CA GLU A 41 -4.11 -27.16 -17.00
C GLU A 41 -5.21 -26.16 -17.31
N LYS A 42 -5.94 -25.69 -16.30
CA LYS A 42 -6.94 -24.63 -16.48
C LYS A 42 -6.30 -23.35 -17.00
N GLN A 43 -5.14 -22.98 -16.46
CA GLN A 43 -4.40 -21.81 -16.93
C GLN A 43 -3.96 -22.00 -18.39
N TRP A 44 -3.53 -23.18 -18.77
CA TRP A 44 -3.13 -23.47 -20.13
C TRP A 44 -4.32 -23.42 -21.11
N ILE A 45 -5.46 -24.02 -20.74
CA ILE A 45 -6.69 -23.98 -21.55
C ILE A 45 -7.16 -22.53 -21.73
N LEU A 46 -7.15 -21.73 -20.65
CA LEU A 46 -7.52 -20.33 -20.70
C LEU A 46 -6.56 -19.52 -21.58
N PHE A 47 -5.24 -19.80 -21.50
CA PHE A 47 -4.27 -19.16 -22.38
C PHE A 47 -4.53 -19.48 -23.86
N ILE A 48 -4.87 -20.73 -24.20
CA ILE A 48 -5.27 -21.08 -25.57
C ILE A 48 -6.53 -20.31 -25.98
N ALA A 49 -7.53 -20.20 -25.09
CA ALA A 49 -8.72 -19.41 -25.38
C ALA A 49 -8.37 -17.93 -25.67
N PHE A 50 -7.48 -17.33 -24.90
CA PHE A 50 -6.95 -15.99 -25.16
C PHE A 50 -6.24 -15.90 -26.52
N LYS A 51 -5.40 -16.87 -26.88
CA LYS A 51 -4.70 -16.87 -28.18
C LYS A 51 -5.69 -16.93 -29.35
N VAL A 52 -6.76 -17.70 -29.23
CA VAL A 52 -7.75 -17.88 -30.30
C VAL A 52 -8.68 -16.68 -30.41
N TYR A 53 -9.16 -16.12 -29.27
CA TYR A 53 -10.25 -15.16 -29.26
C TYR A 53 -9.86 -13.78 -28.73
N GLY A 54 -8.78 -13.65 -27.93
CA GLY A 54 -8.43 -12.44 -27.20
C GLY A 54 -7.41 -11.52 -27.89
N ALA A 55 -6.78 -11.97 -28.98
CA ALA A 55 -5.64 -11.26 -29.57
C ALA A 55 -6.00 -10.07 -30.48
N SER A 56 -7.27 -9.85 -30.79
CA SER A 56 -7.73 -8.89 -31.81
C SER A 56 -7.88 -7.45 -31.30
N GLY A 57 -7.88 -7.22 -29.99
CA GLY A 57 -8.04 -5.92 -29.35
C GLY A 57 -6.82 -5.00 -29.49
N ALA A 58 -7.01 -3.72 -29.12
CA ALA A 58 -5.94 -2.73 -29.01
C ALA A 58 -5.55 -2.44 -27.55
N ASP A 59 -6.17 -3.13 -26.59
CA ASP A 59 -5.94 -3.03 -25.15
C ASP A 59 -4.64 -3.75 -24.74
N TYR A 60 -4.23 -3.51 -23.48
CA TYR A 60 -3.01 -4.05 -22.90
C TYR A 60 -2.97 -5.58 -22.94
N LEU A 61 -4.07 -6.24 -22.50
CA LEU A 61 -4.15 -7.69 -22.48
C LEU A 61 -4.03 -8.29 -23.88
N SER A 62 -4.71 -7.73 -24.87
CA SER A 62 -4.60 -8.18 -26.27
C SER A 62 -3.18 -8.08 -26.80
N GLU A 63 -2.42 -7.05 -26.43
CA GLU A 63 -1.02 -6.93 -26.81
C GLU A 63 -0.15 -7.97 -26.10
N VAL A 64 -0.38 -8.22 -24.81
CA VAL A 64 0.28 -9.29 -24.04
C VAL A 64 0.05 -10.63 -24.72
N ILE A 65 -1.20 -10.96 -25.09
CA ILE A 65 -1.55 -12.23 -25.77
C ILE A 65 -0.80 -12.38 -27.09
N ARG A 66 -0.77 -11.32 -27.92
CA ARG A 66 -0.06 -11.36 -29.21
C ARG A 66 1.44 -11.62 -29.05
N LYS A 67 2.04 -11.06 -28.03
CA LYS A 67 3.50 -11.16 -27.76
C LYS A 67 3.92 -12.41 -27.02
N SER A 68 2.98 -13.25 -26.63
CA SER A 68 3.25 -14.46 -25.84
C SER A 68 2.96 -15.70 -26.66
N ASP A 69 3.95 -16.55 -26.86
CA ASP A 69 3.79 -17.84 -27.54
C ASP A 69 3.61 -18.99 -26.56
N THR A 70 4.00 -18.80 -25.30
CA THR A 70 3.89 -19.77 -24.21
C THR A 70 3.15 -19.18 -23.01
N LEU A 71 2.64 -20.05 -22.12
CA LEU A 71 2.00 -19.64 -20.87
C LEU A 71 2.97 -18.86 -19.96
N ASP A 72 4.24 -19.25 -19.93
CA ASP A 72 5.25 -18.58 -19.11
C ASP A 72 5.59 -17.19 -19.65
N GLU A 73 5.66 -17.04 -20.97
CA GLU A 73 5.78 -15.73 -21.60
C GLU A 73 4.56 -14.85 -21.33
N PHE A 74 3.34 -15.43 -21.36
CA PHE A 74 2.12 -14.70 -21.07
C PHE A 74 2.15 -14.14 -19.62
N ARG A 75 2.50 -14.97 -18.64
CA ARG A 75 2.65 -14.54 -17.25
C ARG A 75 3.70 -13.43 -17.09
N SER A 76 4.84 -13.59 -17.75
CA SER A 76 5.91 -12.61 -17.74
C SER A 76 5.49 -11.30 -18.41
N ASN A 77 4.87 -11.37 -19.58
CA ASN A 77 4.49 -10.20 -20.37
C ASN A 77 3.37 -9.38 -19.73
N LEU A 78 2.51 -9.99 -18.89
CA LEU A 78 1.56 -9.22 -18.04
C LEU A 78 2.25 -8.15 -17.19
N TYR A 79 3.49 -8.40 -16.78
CA TYR A 79 4.30 -7.43 -16.03
C TYR A 79 5.19 -6.59 -16.95
N MET A 80 5.95 -7.24 -17.85
CA MET A 80 7.09 -6.66 -18.54
C MET A 80 6.73 -5.74 -19.69
N LEU A 81 5.60 -5.97 -20.35
CA LEU A 81 5.23 -5.26 -21.58
C LEU A 81 5.19 -3.73 -21.40
N LEU A 82 4.77 -3.25 -20.22
CA LEU A 82 4.73 -1.82 -19.94
C LEU A 82 6.12 -1.16 -20.01
N LEU A 83 7.20 -1.90 -19.67
CA LEU A 83 8.56 -1.36 -19.72
C LEU A 83 9.03 -1.00 -21.14
N GLU A 84 8.39 -1.55 -22.17
CA GLU A 84 8.67 -1.23 -23.56
C GLU A 84 8.02 0.08 -24.03
N LYS A 85 7.09 0.62 -23.23
CA LYS A 85 6.34 1.84 -23.58
C LYS A 85 7.05 3.09 -23.06
N ASP A 86 6.92 4.18 -23.80
CA ASP A 86 7.37 5.49 -23.31
C ASP A 86 6.28 6.12 -22.43
N TYR A 87 6.61 6.39 -21.15
CA TYR A 87 5.68 7.01 -20.19
C TYR A 87 5.18 8.41 -20.59
N LYS A 88 5.86 9.05 -21.56
CA LYS A 88 5.45 10.35 -22.14
C LYS A 88 4.47 10.21 -23.30
N SER A 89 4.23 8.99 -23.78
CA SER A 89 3.31 8.77 -24.90
C SER A 89 1.85 9.01 -24.47
N LYS A 90 1.02 9.47 -25.41
CA LYS A 90 -0.39 9.82 -25.13
C LYS A 90 -1.24 8.66 -24.64
N ASN A 91 -0.92 7.43 -25.05
CA ASN A 91 -1.66 6.23 -24.69
C ASN A 91 -1.11 5.52 -23.45
N PHE A 92 0.02 5.98 -22.89
CA PHE A 92 0.66 5.31 -21.75
C PHE A 92 -0.27 5.21 -20.53
N ALA A 93 -0.96 6.29 -20.19
CA ALA A 93 -1.85 6.30 -19.03
C ALA A 93 -2.97 5.25 -19.13
N GLY A 94 -3.54 5.04 -20.34
CA GLY A 94 -4.52 4.00 -20.58
C GLY A 94 -3.92 2.60 -20.40
N LEU A 95 -2.79 2.30 -21.05
CA LEU A 95 -2.10 1.02 -20.93
C LEU A 95 -1.64 0.72 -19.49
N TYR A 96 -1.21 1.75 -18.77
CA TYR A 96 -0.84 1.62 -17.36
C TYR A 96 -2.05 1.22 -16.51
N GLN A 97 -3.20 1.89 -16.68
CA GLN A 97 -4.40 1.60 -15.91
C GLN A 97 -4.91 0.19 -16.23
N GLU A 98 -4.96 -0.18 -17.50
CA GLU A 98 -5.33 -1.52 -17.93
C GLU A 98 -4.40 -2.58 -17.29
N ARG A 99 -3.06 -2.38 -17.33
CA ARG A 99 -2.12 -3.26 -16.63
C ARG A 99 -2.41 -3.36 -15.14
N LYS A 100 -2.66 -2.23 -14.47
CA LYS A 100 -2.95 -2.23 -13.04
C LYS A 100 -4.19 -3.06 -12.73
N ASP A 101 -5.27 -2.87 -13.47
CA ASP A 101 -6.52 -3.61 -13.31
C ASP A 101 -6.33 -5.11 -13.57
N GLU A 102 -5.56 -5.48 -14.61
CA GLU A 102 -5.21 -6.88 -14.91
C GLU A 102 -4.38 -7.51 -13.79
N LEU A 103 -3.39 -6.79 -13.26
CA LEU A 103 -2.57 -7.30 -12.15
C LEU A 103 -3.35 -7.44 -10.84
N GLU A 104 -4.41 -6.69 -10.62
CA GLU A 104 -5.30 -6.91 -9.47
C GLU A 104 -6.06 -8.23 -9.59
N ALA A 105 -6.33 -8.68 -10.81
CA ALA A 105 -7.09 -9.89 -11.10
C ALA A 105 -6.25 -11.18 -11.01
N VAL A 106 -4.92 -11.11 -11.16
CA VAL A 106 -4.05 -12.29 -11.21
C VAL A 106 -3.27 -12.52 -9.92
N TYR A 107 -2.90 -13.79 -9.71
CA TYR A 107 -1.98 -14.16 -8.62
C TYR A 107 -0.60 -13.50 -8.83
N LYS A 108 -0.05 -12.95 -7.74
CA LYS A 108 1.26 -12.26 -7.77
C LYS A 108 2.37 -13.29 -7.69
N ASP A 109 2.96 -13.64 -8.83
CA ASP A 109 4.15 -14.49 -8.88
C ASP A 109 5.36 -13.70 -8.37
N ILE A 110 5.86 -14.09 -7.19
CA ILE A 110 6.95 -13.41 -6.49
C ILE A 110 8.20 -13.30 -7.37
N VAL A 111 8.50 -14.33 -8.17
CA VAL A 111 9.69 -14.37 -9.02
C VAL A 111 9.55 -13.36 -10.16
N ILE A 112 8.41 -13.35 -10.84
CA ILE A 112 8.15 -12.43 -11.95
C ILE A 112 8.12 -10.98 -11.46
N VAL A 113 7.43 -10.71 -10.33
CA VAL A 113 7.38 -9.36 -9.74
C VAL A 113 8.78 -8.89 -9.34
N SER A 114 9.59 -9.76 -8.72
CA SER A 114 10.97 -9.42 -8.36
C SER A 114 11.83 -9.09 -9.58
N GLU A 115 11.69 -9.83 -10.66
CA GLU A 115 12.39 -9.56 -11.92
C GLU A 115 11.91 -8.24 -12.55
N TYR A 116 10.59 -7.98 -12.53
CA TYR A 116 10.04 -6.69 -12.96
C TYR A 116 10.64 -5.52 -12.17
N CYS A 117 10.67 -5.62 -10.85
CA CYS A 117 11.26 -4.59 -9.97
C CYS A 117 12.74 -4.35 -10.28
N LYS A 118 13.51 -5.41 -10.60
CA LYS A 118 14.92 -5.26 -11.02
C LYS A 118 15.05 -4.47 -12.31
N ARG A 119 14.24 -4.78 -13.32
CA ARG A 119 14.29 -4.10 -14.62
C ARG A 119 13.78 -2.67 -14.58
N VAL A 120 12.74 -2.40 -13.82
CA VAL A 120 12.17 -1.03 -13.72
C VAL A 120 13.17 -0.03 -13.15
N VAL A 121 14.10 -0.47 -12.28
CA VAL A 121 15.16 0.39 -11.69
C VAL A 121 16.04 1.02 -12.76
N GLU A 122 16.22 0.39 -13.92
CA GLU A 122 17.00 0.92 -15.06
C GLU A 122 16.39 2.20 -15.65
N LYS A 123 15.09 2.45 -15.39
CA LYS A 123 14.39 3.68 -15.80
C LYS A 123 14.77 4.91 -14.95
N GLY A 124 15.59 4.75 -13.89
CA GLY A 124 15.97 5.85 -13.00
C GLY A 124 14.77 6.44 -12.25
N ALA A 125 14.69 7.77 -12.15
CA ALA A 125 13.57 8.46 -11.53
C ALA A 125 12.23 8.18 -12.24
N ALA A 126 12.24 7.91 -13.55
CA ALA A 126 11.05 7.58 -14.31
C ALA A 126 10.45 6.22 -13.93
N ALA A 127 11.16 5.38 -13.18
CA ALA A 127 10.64 4.11 -12.67
C ALA A 127 9.29 4.25 -11.95
N LEU A 128 9.05 5.39 -11.26
CA LEU A 128 7.78 5.65 -10.58
C LEU A 128 6.56 5.56 -11.51
N TYR A 129 6.71 5.91 -12.78
CA TYR A 129 5.60 5.87 -13.73
C TYR A 129 5.23 4.46 -14.19
N TYR A 130 6.08 3.48 -13.94
CA TYR A 130 5.89 2.08 -14.36
C TYR A 130 5.45 1.16 -13.23
N LEU A 131 5.58 1.60 -11.98
CA LEU A 131 5.24 0.83 -10.79
C LEU A 131 3.77 1.01 -10.41
N THR A 132 3.21 0.00 -9.75
CA THR A 132 1.84 0.01 -9.19
C THR A 132 1.87 -0.40 -7.72
N ASP A 133 0.76 -0.22 -7.03
CA ASP A 133 0.56 -0.72 -5.67
C ASP A 133 -0.03 -2.14 -5.62
N ALA A 134 -0.07 -2.85 -6.76
CA ALA A 134 -0.68 -4.17 -6.87
C ALA A 134 0.06 -5.27 -6.08
N SER A 135 1.35 -5.08 -5.77
CA SER A 135 2.15 -6.03 -4.97
C SER A 135 3.02 -5.32 -3.95
N THR A 136 3.35 -6.01 -2.86
CA THR A 136 4.24 -5.48 -1.81
C THR A 136 5.61 -5.12 -2.37
N GLN A 137 6.15 -5.94 -3.30
CA GLN A 137 7.44 -5.68 -3.93
C GLN A 137 7.43 -4.40 -4.75
N GLU A 138 6.36 -4.13 -5.53
CA GLU A 138 6.24 -2.87 -6.28
C GLU A 138 6.07 -1.68 -5.34
N GLN A 139 5.27 -1.81 -4.26
CA GLN A 139 5.12 -0.78 -3.22
C GLN A 139 6.46 -0.42 -2.60
N ASP A 140 7.26 -1.41 -2.22
CA ASP A 140 8.60 -1.21 -1.65
C ASP A 140 9.55 -0.59 -2.68
N GLN A 141 9.45 -1.01 -3.94
CA GLN A 141 10.25 -0.42 -5.02
C GLN A 141 9.89 1.05 -5.27
N ILE A 142 8.61 1.45 -5.13
CA ILE A 142 8.19 2.85 -5.18
C ILE A 142 8.92 3.65 -4.10
N VAL A 143 8.90 3.19 -2.84
CA VAL A 143 9.57 3.87 -1.73
C VAL A 143 11.08 3.96 -1.94
N LYS A 144 11.72 2.87 -2.38
CA LYS A 144 13.16 2.86 -2.72
C LYS A 144 13.49 3.85 -3.84
N THR A 145 12.64 3.95 -4.84
CA THR A 145 12.83 4.89 -5.96
C THR A 145 12.70 6.34 -5.47
N ILE A 146 11.70 6.64 -4.63
CA ILE A 146 11.54 7.97 -4.01
C ILE A 146 12.78 8.32 -3.19
N ALA A 147 13.25 7.42 -2.32
CA ALA A 147 14.41 7.65 -1.48
C ALA A 147 15.69 7.91 -2.30
N LYS A 148 15.87 7.16 -3.39
CA LYS A 148 17.06 7.28 -4.26
C LYS A 148 17.06 8.58 -5.07
N TYR A 149 15.90 9.00 -5.57
CA TYR A 149 15.73 10.13 -6.49
C TYR A 149 14.94 11.29 -5.84
N ALA A 150 15.05 11.46 -4.52
CA ALA A 150 14.28 12.45 -3.77
C ALA A 150 14.46 13.89 -4.29
N ASP A 151 15.67 14.21 -4.79
CA ASP A 151 16.03 15.53 -5.28
C ASP A 151 15.48 15.81 -6.70
N ASP A 152 15.02 14.78 -7.42
CA ASP A 152 14.47 14.89 -8.78
C ASP A 152 12.96 15.23 -8.78
N PHE A 153 12.32 15.19 -7.60
CA PHE A 153 10.89 15.43 -7.44
C PHE A 153 10.63 16.60 -6.50
N ASP A 154 9.88 17.60 -6.98
CA ASP A 154 9.20 18.47 -6.04
C ASP A 154 8.03 17.73 -5.36
N ARG A 155 7.68 18.15 -4.13
CA ARG A 155 6.66 17.46 -3.31
C ARG A 155 5.29 17.41 -3.96
N LYS A 156 4.89 18.48 -4.66
CA LYS A 156 3.58 18.56 -5.31
C LYS A 156 3.50 17.55 -6.46
N ARG A 157 4.53 17.52 -7.29
CA ARG A 157 4.61 16.57 -8.41
C ARG A 157 4.68 15.13 -7.92
N LEU A 158 5.46 14.88 -6.86
CA LEU A 158 5.52 13.54 -6.25
C LEU A 158 4.14 13.09 -5.76
N LEU A 159 3.40 13.95 -5.06
CA LEU A 159 2.04 13.61 -4.61
C LEU A 159 1.10 13.33 -5.78
N GLN A 160 1.17 14.09 -6.88
CA GLN A 160 0.38 13.84 -8.07
C GLN A 160 0.69 12.47 -8.70
N ILE A 161 1.96 12.10 -8.78
CA ILE A 161 2.36 10.76 -9.28
C ILE A 161 1.82 9.69 -8.34
N LEU A 162 2.00 9.85 -7.03
CA LEU A 162 1.56 8.87 -6.03
C LEU A 162 0.05 8.68 -5.97
N GLN A 163 -0.74 9.72 -6.21
CA GLN A 163 -2.20 9.58 -6.32
C GLN A 163 -2.60 8.56 -7.38
N TRP A 164 -1.77 8.35 -8.35
CA TRP A 164 -1.98 7.43 -9.45
C TRP A 164 -1.33 6.06 -9.21
N VAL A 165 -0.05 6.04 -8.82
CA VAL A 165 0.72 4.79 -8.71
C VAL A 165 0.58 4.11 -7.35
N TYR A 166 0.42 4.90 -6.27
CA TYR A 166 0.25 4.39 -4.91
C TYR A 166 -0.60 5.33 -4.05
N PRO A 167 -1.95 5.35 -4.26
CA PRO A 167 -2.86 6.28 -3.57
C PRO A 167 -2.73 6.27 -2.04
N LYS A 168 -2.53 5.10 -1.43
CA LYS A 168 -2.38 4.97 0.02
C LYS A 168 -1.14 5.73 0.55
N LEU A 169 -0.02 5.67 -0.17
CA LEU A 169 1.16 6.46 0.19
C LEU A 169 0.92 7.96 -0.03
N ALA A 170 0.15 8.33 -1.05
CA ALA A 170 -0.25 9.72 -1.25
C ALA A 170 -1.10 10.24 -0.08
N PHE A 171 -2.05 9.44 0.44
CA PHE A 171 -2.84 9.79 1.63
C PHE A 171 -1.97 9.98 2.88
N TYR A 172 -0.97 9.11 3.08
CA TYR A 172 -0.02 9.28 4.18
C TYR A 172 0.77 10.58 4.06
N LEU A 173 1.23 10.93 2.86
CA LEU A 173 2.08 12.10 2.62
C LEU A 173 1.33 13.42 2.50
N GLN A 174 0.03 13.40 2.24
CA GLN A 174 -0.75 14.63 2.14
C GLN A 174 -0.66 15.44 3.43
N GLN A 175 -0.76 16.76 3.29
CA GLN A 175 -0.78 17.64 4.45
C GLN A 175 -2.02 17.38 5.31
N TYR A 176 -1.81 17.33 6.62
CA TYR A 176 -2.86 17.23 7.61
C TYR A 176 -2.82 18.48 8.49
N ASP A 177 -3.97 19.07 8.76
CA ASP A 177 -4.07 20.20 9.70
C ASP A 177 -4.27 19.67 11.12
N TYR A 178 -3.16 19.65 11.88
CA TYR A 178 -3.14 19.27 13.29
C TYR A 178 -3.72 20.36 14.20
N LYS A 179 -4.23 21.47 13.65
CA LYS A 179 -4.69 22.65 14.40
C LYS A 179 -3.64 23.22 15.37
N ASN A 180 -2.39 22.97 15.06
CA ASN A 180 -1.23 23.41 15.81
C ASN A 180 -0.07 23.66 14.84
N SER A 181 0.44 24.89 14.80
CA SER A 181 1.46 25.31 13.82
C SER A 181 2.78 24.53 13.93
N LEU A 182 3.18 24.19 15.17
CA LEU A 182 4.37 23.37 15.40
C LEU A 182 4.19 21.96 14.83
N LEU A 183 3.07 21.30 15.15
CA LEU A 183 2.78 19.95 14.67
C LEU A 183 2.62 19.93 13.14
N ASN A 184 1.95 20.96 12.56
CA ASN A 184 1.81 21.10 11.11
C ASN A 184 3.18 21.14 10.42
N SER A 185 4.09 21.98 10.92
CA SER A 185 5.43 22.11 10.34
C SER A 185 6.25 20.85 10.52
N TYR A 186 6.23 20.28 11.74
CA TYR A 186 7.07 19.14 12.09
C TYR A 186 6.62 17.86 11.35
N PHE A 187 5.37 17.43 11.49
CA PHE A 187 4.93 16.14 10.96
C PHE A 187 4.80 16.12 9.44
N ASN A 188 4.43 17.25 8.80
CA ASN A 188 4.44 17.32 7.35
C ASN A 188 5.87 17.24 6.77
N GLU A 189 6.89 17.74 7.48
CA GLU A 189 8.28 17.53 7.11
C GLU A 189 8.78 16.13 7.45
N TYR A 190 8.45 15.63 8.65
CA TYR A 190 8.85 14.32 9.15
C TYR A 190 8.43 13.18 8.22
N LYS A 191 7.18 13.20 7.70
CA LYS A 191 6.69 12.17 6.77
C LYS A 191 7.57 12.03 5.53
N PHE A 192 7.97 13.14 4.93
CA PHE A 192 8.89 13.11 3.78
C PHE A 192 10.29 12.62 4.17
N CYS A 193 10.81 13.06 5.32
CA CYS A 193 12.09 12.55 5.83
C CYS A 193 12.06 11.04 6.04
N LYS A 194 10.94 10.51 6.56
CA LYS A 194 10.75 9.08 6.81
C LYS A 194 10.79 8.26 5.50
N ILE A 195 10.04 8.66 4.47
CA ILE A 195 10.00 7.91 3.20
C ILE A 195 11.28 8.05 2.37
N THR A 196 11.99 9.18 2.50
CA THR A 196 13.26 9.41 1.80
C THR A 196 14.46 8.86 2.57
N ASN A 197 14.25 8.42 3.80
CA ASN A 197 15.31 8.02 4.74
C ASN A 197 16.41 9.09 4.88
N ARG A 198 16.01 10.38 4.88
CA ARG A 198 16.92 11.52 4.97
C ARG A 198 16.39 12.56 5.93
N ILE A 199 17.24 13.02 6.84
CA ILE A 199 16.90 14.12 7.75
C ILE A 199 17.19 15.44 7.05
N SER A 200 16.13 16.19 6.72
CA SER A 200 16.27 17.51 6.11
C SER A 200 16.85 18.55 7.09
N GLY A 201 17.44 19.62 6.53
CA GLY A 201 17.90 20.75 7.33
C GLY A 201 16.78 21.40 8.16
N ASN A 202 15.56 21.48 7.58
CA ASN A 202 14.38 22.01 8.26
C ASN A 202 13.99 21.16 9.47
N LEU A 203 13.88 19.82 9.30
CA LEU A 203 13.56 18.94 10.42
C LEU A 203 14.60 19.03 11.53
N ARG A 204 15.88 19.02 11.18
CA ARG A 204 16.99 19.17 12.13
C ARG A 204 16.91 20.50 12.90
N SER A 205 16.59 21.60 12.22
CA SER A 205 16.43 22.92 12.84
C SER A 205 15.27 22.94 13.82
N MET A 206 14.10 22.39 13.43
CA MET A 206 12.93 22.29 14.31
C MET A 206 13.21 21.44 15.55
N VAL A 207 13.90 20.30 15.40
CA VAL A 207 14.27 19.45 16.54
C VAL A 207 15.20 20.19 17.52
N LYS A 208 16.22 20.90 17.01
CA LYS A 208 17.13 21.70 17.85
C LYS A 208 16.41 22.83 18.60
N ASP A 209 15.50 23.51 17.91
CA ASP A 209 14.70 24.59 18.52
C ASP A 209 13.80 24.01 19.63
N GLN A 210 13.13 22.91 19.38
CA GLN A 210 12.24 22.26 20.35
C GLN A 210 12.98 21.56 21.50
N ALA A 211 14.24 21.18 21.35
CA ALA A 211 15.07 20.70 22.44
C ALA A 211 15.24 21.78 23.54
N THR A 212 15.20 23.06 23.15
CA THR A 212 15.29 24.19 24.05
C THR A 212 13.92 24.71 24.50
N LYS A 213 13.04 25.01 23.56
CA LYS A 213 11.72 25.62 23.80
C LYS A 213 10.71 24.69 24.46
N ARG A 214 10.69 23.43 24.03
CA ARG A 214 9.77 22.41 24.55
C ARG A 214 8.30 22.81 24.44
N ASP A 215 7.90 23.50 23.36
CA ASP A 215 6.52 23.98 23.15
C ASP A 215 5.49 22.83 23.13
N TYR A 216 5.91 21.58 22.76
CA TYR A 216 5.08 20.39 22.82
C TYR A 216 4.56 20.08 24.23
N ASN A 217 5.20 20.59 25.30
CA ASN A 217 4.71 20.43 26.66
C ASN A 217 3.39 21.18 26.92
N GLN A 218 3.01 22.11 26.04
CA GLN A 218 1.74 22.83 26.12
C GLN A 218 0.56 21.92 25.65
N LEU A 219 0.84 20.84 24.96
CA LEU A 219 -0.20 19.87 24.62
C LEU A 219 -0.73 19.19 25.88
N PRO A 220 -2.05 18.98 25.99
CA PRO A 220 -2.63 18.27 27.12
C PRO A 220 -2.17 16.79 27.15
N PRO A 221 -2.10 16.16 28.32
CA PRO A 221 -1.90 14.72 28.42
C PRO A 221 -3.03 13.95 27.73
N ARG A 222 -2.73 12.79 27.16
CA ARG A 222 -3.72 11.92 26.48
C ARG A 222 -4.91 11.56 27.37
N ALA A 223 -4.66 11.24 28.65
CA ALA A 223 -5.69 10.89 29.61
C ALA A 223 -6.80 11.95 29.72
N THR A 224 -6.45 13.23 29.59
CA THR A 224 -7.42 14.35 29.63
C THR A 224 -8.53 14.20 28.58
N PHE A 225 -8.22 13.67 27.40
CA PHE A 225 -9.23 13.45 26.37
C PHE A 225 -10.10 12.26 26.68
N VAL A 226 -9.55 11.18 27.25
CA VAL A 226 -10.33 10.01 27.67
C VAL A 226 -11.33 10.39 28.76
N ASP A 227 -10.94 11.23 29.71
CA ASP A 227 -11.81 11.69 30.79
C ASP A 227 -13.02 12.48 30.26
N GLN A 228 -12.85 13.16 29.12
CA GLN A 228 -13.91 13.94 28.48
C GLN A 228 -14.82 13.12 27.56
N LEU A 229 -14.46 11.85 27.26
CA LEU A 229 -15.28 11.03 26.39
C LEU A 229 -16.57 10.57 27.10
N GLU A 230 -17.69 10.76 26.42
CA GLU A 230 -18.94 10.10 26.77
C GLU A 230 -18.91 8.68 26.19
N ILE A 231 -18.75 7.69 27.06
CA ILE A 231 -18.60 6.29 26.66
C ILE A 231 -19.86 5.53 27.09
N ASP A 232 -20.48 4.84 26.15
CA ASP A 232 -21.60 3.96 26.38
C ASP A 232 -21.23 2.47 26.18
N LYS A 233 -22.20 1.59 26.40
CA LYS A 233 -22.01 0.13 26.26
C LYS A 233 -21.72 -0.36 24.85
N HIS A 234 -21.83 0.50 23.84
CA HIS A 234 -21.57 0.19 22.44
C HIS A 234 -20.16 0.65 22.00
N CYS A 235 -19.42 1.28 22.89
CA CYS A 235 -18.06 1.74 22.60
C CYS A 235 -17.06 0.58 22.74
N ALA A 236 -16.14 0.47 21.77
CA ALA A 236 -14.93 -0.34 21.88
C ALA A 236 -13.71 0.57 21.97
N ALA A 237 -12.77 0.25 22.84
CA ALA A 237 -11.54 1.01 23.01
C ALA A 237 -10.33 0.17 22.54
N TYR A 238 -9.50 0.76 21.70
CA TYR A 238 -8.27 0.17 21.21
C TYR A 238 -7.08 1.07 21.56
N PHE A 239 -6.07 0.48 22.16
CA PHE A 239 -4.75 1.09 22.27
C PHE A 239 -3.88 0.52 21.15
N VAL A 240 -3.52 1.36 20.19
CA VAL A 240 -2.63 0.95 19.09
C VAL A 240 -1.23 1.44 19.44
N ASP A 241 -0.39 0.49 19.90
CA ASP A 241 0.98 0.81 20.29
C ASP A 241 1.80 1.25 19.07
N ALA A 242 2.75 2.16 19.27
CA ALA A 242 3.54 2.82 18.22
C ALA A 242 2.75 3.69 17.22
N LEU A 243 1.44 3.95 17.42
CA LEU A 243 0.66 4.82 16.53
C LEU A 243 0.99 6.29 16.79
N GLY A 244 1.72 6.90 15.88
CA GLY A 244 2.03 8.33 15.92
C GLY A 244 1.01 9.21 15.19
N VAL A 245 1.04 10.52 15.49
CA VAL A 245 0.11 11.47 14.84
C VAL A 245 0.40 11.71 13.37
N GLU A 246 1.54 11.30 12.84
CA GLU A 246 1.86 11.34 11.42
C GLU A 246 0.89 10.53 10.54
N TYR A 247 0.19 9.55 11.13
CA TYR A 247 -0.80 8.74 10.43
C TYR A 247 -2.20 9.38 10.37
N LEU A 248 -2.46 10.49 11.05
CA LEU A 248 -3.82 11.08 11.11
C LEU A 248 -4.40 11.38 9.73
N GLY A 249 -3.62 11.92 8.81
CA GLY A 249 -4.08 12.17 7.44
C GLY A 249 -4.46 10.88 6.70
N TYR A 250 -3.70 9.83 6.93
CA TYR A 250 -3.97 8.51 6.37
C TYR A 250 -5.24 7.89 6.97
N LEU A 251 -5.36 7.90 8.29
CA LEU A 251 -6.54 7.39 8.99
C LEU A 251 -7.81 8.15 8.59
N GLN A 252 -7.73 9.47 8.43
CA GLN A 252 -8.85 10.28 7.95
C GLN A 252 -9.30 9.85 6.55
N ALA A 253 -8.36 9.60 5.64
CA ALA A 253 -8.66 9.10 4.31
C ALA A 253 -9.29 7.70 4.35
N LEU A 254 -8.76 6.79 5.17
CA LEU A 254 -9.35 5.46 5.36
C LEU A 254 -10.77 5.51 5.92
N CYS A 255 -11.00 6.33 6.95
CA CYS A 255 -12.34 6.51 7.51
C CYS A 255 -13.31 7.02 6.45
N TYR A 256 -12.90 8.01 5.67
CA TYR A 256 -13.73 8.55 4.59
C TYR A 256 -14.09 7.49 3.54
N ILE A 257 -13.13 6.70 3.09
CA ILE A 257 -13.34 5.63 2.11
C ILE A 257 -14.29 4.55 2.65
N ASN A 258 -14.23 4.27 3.96
CA ASN A 258 -15.08 3.27 4.62
C ASN A 258 -16.39 3.86 5.18
N ASN A 259 -16.76 5.09 4.82
CA ASN A 259 -17.94 5.79 5.31
C ASN A 259 -17.99 5.93 6.85
N LEU A 260 -16.83 6.05 7.50
CA LEU A 260 -16.70 6.28 8.92
C LEU A 260 -16.43 7.77 9.21
N GLN A 261 -16.96 8.28 10.30
CA GLN A 261 -16.64 9.62 10.79
C GLN A 261 -15.44 9.55 11.74
N MET A 262 -14.47 10.42 11.55
CA MET A 262 -13.30 10.54 12.42
C MET A 262 -13.30 11.87 13.15
N LYS A 263 -13.19 11.81 14.49
CA LYS A 263 -12.81 12.94 15.33
C LYS A 263 -11.44 12.63 15.93
N ALA A 264 -10.51 13.59 15.88
CA ALA A 264 -9.16 13.43 16.41
C ALA A 264 -8.82 14.56 17.37
N ASP A 265 -8.38 14.19 18.55
CA ASP A 265 -7.77 15.08 19.53
C ASP A 265 -6.32 14.66 19.73
N ILE A 266 -5.41 15.62 19.89
CA ILE A 266 -3.97 15.37 19.95
C ILE A 266 -3.44 15.72 21.34
N GLY A 267 -2.97 14.71 22.03
CA GLY A 267 -2.31 14.83 23.33
C GLY A 267 -0.83 14.47 23.26
N ARG A 268 -0.08 14.86 24.27
CA ARG A 268 1.28 14.40 24.46
C ARG A 268 1.33 13.11 25.26
N CYS A 269 2.31 12.26 24.94
CA CYS A 269 2.69 11.15 25.81
C CYS A 269 3.69 11.64 26.88
N ASN A 270 3.85 10.85 27.95
CA ASN A 270 4.92 11.06 28.92
C ASN A 270 6.27 10.68 28.31
N LEU A 271 7.34 11.32 28.78
CA LEU A 271 8.70 10.99 28.33
C LEU A 271 9.45 10.22 29.43
N PRO A 272 10.18 9.16 29.07
CA PRO A 272 10.31 8.56 27.73
C PRO A 272 9.00 7.98 27.22
N SER A 273 8.82 7.95 25.89
CA SER A 273 7.59 7.53 25.24
C SER A 273 7.41 6.00 25.19
N VAL A 274 7.87 5.29 26.22
CA VAL A 274 7.68 3.84 26.36
C VAL A 274 6.36 3.55 27.08
N THR A 275 5.75 2.44 26.76
CA THR A 275 4.42 2.05 27.26
C THR A 275 4.36 2.02 28.79
N GLU A 276 5.45 1.61 29.45
CA GLU A 276 5.50 1.54 30.91
C GLU A 276 5.21 2.88 31.60
N PHE A 277 5.69 4.01 31.05
CA PHE A 277 5.45 5.35 31.58
C PHE A 277 4.17 6.01 31.04
N ASN A 278 3.39 5.31 30.23
CA ASN A 278 2.21 5.81 29.55
C ASN A 278 0.95 4.96 29.81
N LYS A 279 0.89 4.32 31.00
CA LYS A 279 -0.25 3.47 31.41
C LYS A 279 -1.44 4.25 31.96
N ASP A 280 -1.29 5.53 32.25
CA ASP A 280 -2.35 6.43 32.69
C ASP A 280 -3.57 6.41 31.77
N PHE A 281 -3.34 6.25 30.48
CA PHE A 281 -4.40 6.08 29.48
C PHE A 281 -5.30 4.85 29.75
N PHE A 282 -4.71 3.73 30.12
CA PHE A 282 -5.48 2.52 30.46
C PHE A 282 -6.29 2.69 31.74
N ASP A 283 -5.72 3.39 32.72
CA ASP A 283 -6.38 3.64 34.00
C ASP A 283 -7.63 4.52 33.82
N SER A 284 -7.56 5.56 32.99
CA SER A 284 -8.71 6.41 32.65
C SER A 284 -9.87 5.62 31.99
N PHE A 285 -9.58 4.65 31.15
CA PHE A 285 -10.62 3.76 30.59
C PHE A 285 -11.15 2.77 31.62
N ARG A 286 -10.28 2.25 32.48
CA ARG A 286 -10.69 1.31 33.55
C ARG A 286 -11.66 1.99 34.53
N GLU A 287 -11.43 3.25 34.90
CA GLU A 287 -12.34 4.04 35.74
C GLU A 287 -13.73 4.23 35.11
N LYS A 288 -13.80 4.20 33.78
CA LYS A 288 -15.05 4.23 33.00
C LYS A 288 -15.66 2.84 32.74
N ASN A 289 -15.11 1.79 33.33
CA ASN A 289 -15.51 0.39 33.13
C ASN A 289 -15.42 -0.07 31.65
N VAL A 290 -14.46 0.46 30.90
CA VAL A 290 -14.19 0.08 29.50
C VAL A 290 -12.94 -0.78 29.43
N ILE A 291 -13.06 -1.93 28.75
CA ILE A 291 -11.90 -2.79 28.46
C ILE A 291 -11.20 -2.25 27.23
N VAL A 292 -9.92 -1.97 27.36
CA VAL A 292 -9.06 -1.55 26.24
C VAL A 292 -8.42 -2.78 25.61
N THR A 293 -8.62 -2.95 24.32
CA THR A 293 -7.90 -3.94 23.52
C THR A 293 -6.52 -3.38 23.14
N ASP A 294 -5.48 -4.07 23.58
CA ASP A 294 -4.09 -3.73 23.23
C ASP A 294 -3.77 -4.31 21.85
N VAL A 295 -3.35 -3.42 20.92
CA VAL A 295 -3.04 -3.77 19.53
C VAL A 295 -1.56 -3.49 19.31
N LYS A 296 -0.76 -4.55 19.19
CA LYS A 296 0.71 -4.48 19.13
C LYS A 296 1.29 -4.65 17.73
N GLU A 297 0.48 -4.98 16.74
CA GLU A 297 0.96 -5.32 15.40
C GLU A 297 1.85 -4.24 14.77
N LEU A 298 1.61 -2.95 15.08
CA LEU A 298 2.45 -1.87 14.57
C LEU A 298 3.76 -1.76 15.35
N ASP A 299 3.72 -1.91 16.68
CA ASP A 299 4.89 -1.89 17.54
C ASP A 299 5.80 -3.10 17.28
N ASP A 300 5.23 -4.30 17.20
CA ASP A 300 5.96 -5.53 16.88
C ASP A 300 6.73 -5.36 15.56
N MET A 301 6.09 -4.80 14.53
CA MET A 301 6.73 -4.51 13.24
C MET A 301 7.87 -3.50 13.38
N MET A 302 7.71 -2.47 14.22
CA MET A 302 8.76 -1.46 14.46
C MET A 302 9.98 -2.05 15.17
N HIS A 303 9.82 -3.18 15.87
CA HIS A 303 10.90 -3.92 16.50
C HIS A 303 11.50 -5.01 15.60
N GLU A 304 10.85 -5.39 14.50
CA GLU A 304 11.42 -6.31 13.52
C GLU A 304 12.72 -5.73 12.92
N GLY A 305 13.73 -6.56 12.77
CA GLY A 305 15.03 -6.15 12.23
C GLY A 305 16.00 -5.55 13.24
N VAL A 306 15.61 -5.38 14.51
CA VAL A 306 16.55 -5.05 15.58
C VAL A 306 17.35 -6.30 15.97
N VAL A 307 18.68 -6.19 16.00
CA VAL A 307 19.59 -7.29 16.37
C VAL A 307 19.93 -7.15 17.85
N ASP A 308 19.71 -8.22 18.63
CA ASP A 308 20.14 -8.34 20.03
C ASP A 308 19.70 -7.15 20.92
N ASN A 309 18.52 -6.61 20.72
CA ASN A 309 18.02 -5.39 21.38
C ASN A 309 18.89 -4.13 21.15
N ASP A 310 19.74 -4.14 20.16
CA ASP A 310 20.51 -2.96 19.77
C ASP A 310 19.73 -2.09 18.77
N TYR A 311 19.00 -1.10 19.28
CA TYR A 311 18.22 -0.14 18.51
C TYR A 311 19.05 0.76 17.59
N GLN A 312 20.37 0.66 17.59
CA GLN A 312 21.24 1.42 16.69
C GLN A 312 21.49 0.70 15.36
N HIS A 313 21.24 -0.61 15.31
CA HIS A 313 21.57 -1.46 14.17
C HIS A 313 20.33 -2.22 13.66
N LEU A 314 19.52 -1.56 12.85
CA LEU A 314 18.42 -2.22 12.15
C LEU A 314 18.98 -3.05 10.99
N LYS A 315 18.48 -4.29 10.84
CA LYS A 315 18.88 -5.18 9.73
C LYS A 315 18.46 -4.59 8.38
N GLU A 316 17.22 -4.09 8.31
CA GLU A 316 16.65 -3.49 7.13
C GLU A 316 15.79 -2.28 7.51
N PRO A 317 15.62 -1.29 6.60
CA PRO A 317 14.68 -0.21 6.84
C PRO A 317 13.26 -0.75 7.01
N ILE A 318 12.55 -0.25 8.00
CA ILE A 318 11.13 -0.56 8.17
C ILE A 318 10.35 0.10 7.04
N HIS A 319 9.69 -0.70 6.22
CA HIS A 319 8.97 -0.21 5.07
C HIS A 319 7.64 0.44 5.49
N ILE A 320 7.40 1.67 5.04
CA ILE A 320 6.15 2.38 5.27
C ILE A 320 4.94 1.60 4.69
N SER A 321 5.11 0.89 3.58
CA SER A 321 4.08 0.04 2.97
C SER A 321 3.50 -0.96 3.96
N SER A 322 4.35 -1.63 4.74
CA SER A 322 3.93 -2.59 5.76
C SER A 322 3.18 -1.92 6.91
N GLN A 323 3.64 -0.74 7.36
CA GLN A 323 2.96 0.03 8.40
C GLN A 323 1.54 0.45 7.97
N LEU A 324 1.38 0.92 6.71
CA LEU A 324 0.08 1.29 6.17
C LEU A 324 -0.86 0.08 6.06
N GLN A 325 -0.35 -1.10 5.71
CA GLN A 325 -1.15 -2.34 5.66
C GLN A 325 -1.69 -2.76 7.04
N VAL A 326 -0.93 -2.55 8.11
CA VAL A 326 -1.43 -2.80 9.48
C VAL A 326 -2.60 -1.87 9.78
N LEU A 327 -2.48 -0.58 9.47
CA LEU A 327 -3.55 0.39 9.71
C LEU A 327 -4.81 0.10 8.87
N ASP A 328 -4.66 -0.36 7.63
CA ASP A 328 -5.78 -0.82 6.80
C ASP A 328 -6.59 -1.92 7.51
N LYS A 329 -5.87 -2.93 8.02
CA LYS A 329 -6.50 -4.06 8.74
C LYS A 329 -7.21 -3.61 10.02
N LEU A 330 -6.66 -2.62 10.73
CA LEU A 330 -7.28 -2.09 11.94
C LEU A 330 -8.57 -1.34 11.63
N VAL A 331 -8.57 -0.45 10.64
CA VAL A 331 -9.78 0.29 10.25
C VAL A 331 -10.84 -0.65 9.67
N ALA A 332 -10.46 -1.70 8.96
CA ALA A 332 -11.40 -2.69 8.44
C ALA A 332 -12.07 -3.55 9.54
N LYS A 333 -11.49 -3.61 10.75
CA LYS A 333 -12.07 -4.30 11.92
C LYS A 333 -13.02 -3.41 12.71
N ALA A 334 -12.90 -2.09 12.58
CA ALA A 334 -13.75 -1.10 13.27
C ALA A 334 -15.08 -0.90 12.55
#